data_21290dd2fb3f633699fcd62b718dd0f9
#
_entry.id   21290dd2fb3f633699fcd62b718dd0f9
#
_cell.length_a   1.000
_cell.length_b   1.000
_cell.length_c   1.000
_cell.angle_alpha   90.00
_cell.angle_beta   90.00
_cell.angle_gamma   90.00
#
_symmetry.space_group_name_H-M   'P 1'
#
loop_
_entity.id
_entity.type
_entity.pdbx_description
1 polymer ?
#
loop_
_entity_poly.entity_id
_entity_poly.type
_entity_poly.pdbx_seq_one_letter_code
_entity_poly.pdbx_strand_id
1 'polypeptide(L)'
;MSNNFKKRLLISILFSPIIISLIYLGDWYFNFLLLIVLILGLFEIYKIKELKIKFIIIIFFIFFIFCSYKINNTNDGEKIFLLLLIITWLSDSGGYLFGKIIGGKKINFISPNKTYIGFFGSIAFSQLAIIYQNYIDIFFYKNLFIKIG
;
A
#
# COMPACT_ATOMS: atom_id res chain seq x y z
N MET A 1 3.54 5.34 -25.59
CA MET A 1 3.42 4.66 -24.28
C MET A 1 4.04 3.27 -24.43
N SER A 2 5.11 2.95 -23.68
CA SER A 2 5.83 1.66 -23.84
C SER A 2 4.91 0.48 -23.49
N ASN A 3 5.07 -0.65 -24.21
CA ASN A 3 4.30 -1.88 -23.94
C ASN A 3 4.40 -2.34 -22.47
N ASN A 4 5.51 -2.07 -21.82
CA ASN A 4 5.73 -2.39 -20.41
C ASN A 4 4.85 -1.54 -19.47
N PHE A 5 4.55 -0.29 -19.82
CA PHE A 5 3.66 0.55 -19.01
C PHE A 5 2.20 0.06 -19.08
N LYS A 6 1.73 -0.28 -20.28
CA LYS A 6 0.37 -0.83 -20.48
C LYS A 6 0.17 -2.13 -19.70
N LYS A 7 1.17 -3.04 -19.76
CA LYS A 7 1.12 -4.32 -19.01
C LYS A 7 1.05 -4.08 -17.50
N ARG A 8 1.88 -3.19 -16.96
CA ARG A 8 1.86 -2.86 -15.52
C ARG A 8 0.52 -2.25 -15.09
N LEU A 9 -0.03 -1.36 -15.88
CA LEU A 9 -1.32 -0.72 -15.61
C LEU A 9 -2.46 -1.74 -15.61
N LEU A 10 -2.50 -2.65 -16.60
CA LEU A 10 -3.49 -3.73 -16.65
C LEU A 10 -3.40 -4.66 -15.44
N ILE A 11 -2.19 -5.05 -15.06
CA ILE A 11 -1.97 -5.89 -13.88
C ILE A 11 -2.47 -5.17 -12.61
N SER A 12 -2.14 -3.89 -12.42
CA SER A 12 -2.57 -3.13 -11.26
C SER A 12 -4.11 -3.02 -11.19
N ILE A 13 -4.78 -2.76 -12.31
CA ILE A 13 -6.25 -2.64 -12.38
C ILE A 13 -6.92 -3.99 -12.06
N LEU A 14 -6.34 -5.11 -12.52
CA LEU A 14 -6.88 -6.44 -12.26
C LEU A 14 -6.68 -6.90 -10.82
N PHE A 15 -5.50 -6.64 -10.25
CA PHE A 15 -5.17 -7.12 -8.91
C PHE A 15 -5.70 -6.23 -7.80
N SER A 16 -5.87 -4.92 -8.02
CA SER A 16 -6.35 -4.01 -6.96
C SER A 16 -7.72 -4.38 -6.39
N PRO A 17 -8.76 -4.71 -7.18
CA PRO A 17 -10.04 -5.12 -6.62
C PRO A 17 -9.97 -6.44 -5.86
N ILE A 18 -9.11 -7.36 -6.28
CA ILE A 18 -8.90 -8.65 -5.59
C ILE A 18 -8.28 -8.39 -4.21
N ILE A 19 -7.24 -7.57 -4.14
CA ILE A 19 -6.58 -7.23 -2.87
C ILE A 19 -7.55 -6.51 -1.93
N ILE A 20 -8.31 -5.53 -2.44
CA ILE A 20 -9.31 -4.81 -1.66
C ILE A 20 -10.38 -5.78 -1.13
N SER A 21 -10.86 -6.71 -1.95
CA SER A 21 -11.85 -7.70 -1.55
C SER A 21 -11.32 -8.62 -0.44
N LEU A 22 -10.08 -9.08 -0.54
CA LEU A 22 -9.46 -9.95 0.47
C LEU A 22 -9.26 -9.21 1.81
N ILE A 23 -8.91 -7.92 1.76
CA ILE A 23 -8.82 -7.09 2.97
C ILE A 23 -10.22 -6.88 3.57
N TYR A 24 -11.22 -6.58 2.74
CA TYR A 24 -12.60 -6.32 3.19
C TYR A 24 -13.27 -7.55 3.81
N LEU A 25 -12.99 -8.75 3.29
CA LEU A 25 -13.49 -10.01 3.84
C LEU A 25 -12.81 -10.36 5.18
N GLY A 26 -11.66 -9.78 5.47
CA GLY A 26 -10.96 -9.89 6.74
C GLY A 26 -10.52 -11.31 7.11
N ASP A 27 -10.27 -11.53 8.42
CA ASP A 27 -10.01 -12.84 9.04
C ASP A 27 -9.13 -13.80 8.21
N TRP A 28 -9.72 -14.90 7.76
CA TRP A 28 -9.04 -15.95 7.01
C TRP A 28 -8.54 -15.49 5.64
N TYR A 29 -9.31 -14.66 4.93
CA TYR A 29 -8.92 -14.16 3.61
C TYR A 29 -7.73 -13.23 3.67
N PHE A 30 -7.68 -12.37 4.70
CA PHE A 30 -6.55 -11.50 4.94
C PHE A 30 -5.29 -12.30 5.32
N ASN A 31 -5.42 -13.32 6.18
CA ASN A 31 -4.30 -14.19 6.54
C ASN A 31 -3.76 -14.94 5.32
N PHE A 32 -4.62 -15.35 4.40
CA PHE A 32 -4.21 -15.94 3.12
C PHE A 32 -3.45 -14.93 2.25
N LEU A 33 -3.90 -13.69 2.19
CA LEU A 33 -3.18 -12.60 1.52
C LEU A 33 -1.79 -12.38 2.12
N LEU A 34 -1.68 -12.33 3.47
CA LEU A 34 -0.41 -12.21 4.17
C LEU A 34 0.54 -13.37 3.86
N LEU A 35 0.02 -14.57 3.75
CA LEU A 35 0.81 -15.75 3.38
C LEU A 35 1.39 -15.62 1.97
N ILE A 36 0.58 -15.16 1.01
CA ILE A 36 1.07 -14.88 -0.36
C ILE A 36 2.17 -13.81 -0.33
N VAL A 37 1.95 -12.71 0.38
CA VAL A 37 2.94 -11.62 0.51
C VAL A 37 4.22 -12.15 1.13
N LEU A 38 4.12 -13.00 2.16
CA LEU A 38 5.27 -13.63 2.81
C LEU A 38 6.08 -14.48 1.84
N ILE A 39 5.44 -15.35 1.09
CA ILE A 39 6.12 -16.24 0.12
C ILE A 39 6.81 -15.41 -0.97
N LEU A 40 6.09 -14.46 -1.58
CA LEU A 40 6.64 -13.61 -2.64
C LEU A 40 7.77 -12.72 -2.12
N GLY A 41 7.62 -12.14 -0.93
CA GLY A 41 8.64 -11.32 -0.30
C GLY A 41 9.91 -12.10 0.01
N LEU A 42 9.80 -13.30 0.57
CA LEU A 42 10.95 -14.17 0.83
C LEU A 42 11.66 -14.55 -0.47
N PHE A 43 10.90 -14.81 -1.54
CA PHE A 43 11.48 -15.12 -2.85
C PHE A 43 12.27 -13.93 -3.43
N GLU A 44 11.78 -12.69 -3.27
CA GLU A 44 12.53 -11.49 -3.69
C GLU A 44 13.76 -11.24 -2.80
N ILE A 45 13.63 -11.42 -1.49
CA ILE A 45 14.74 -11.26 -0.55
C ILE A 45 15.84 -12.29 -0.83
N TYR A 46 15.48 -13.50 -1.27
CA TYR A 46 16.46 -14.54 -1.62
C TYR A 46 17.41 -14.08 -2.73
N LYS A 47 16.96 -13.28 -3.69
CA LYS A 47 17.76 -12.75 -4.81
C LYS A 47 18.82 -11.73 -4.39
N ILE A 48 18.71 -11.15 -3.20
CA ILE A 48 19.66 -10.14 -2.69
C ILE A 48 20.99 -10.82 -2.38
N LYS A 49 22.06 -10.34 -3.01
CA LYS A 49 23.41 -10.92 -2.87
C LYS A 49 24.12 -10.47 -1.60
N GLU A 50 23.91 -9.23 -1.17
CA GLU A 50 24.57 -8.66 0.00
C GLU A 50 23.95 -9.17 1.31
N LEU A 51 24.69 -9.99 2.04
CA LEU A 51 24.23 -10.64 3.27
C LEU A 51 23.78 -9.64 4.35
N LYS A 52 24.50 -8.54 4.56
CA LYS A 52 24.14 -7.51 5.56
C LYS A 52 22.80 -6.88 5.27
N ILE A 53 22.60 -6.44 4.03
CA ILE A 53 21.35 -5.82 3.57
C ILE A 53 20.21 -6.84 3.65
N LYS A 54 20.44 -8.06 3.18
CA LYS A 54 19.47 -9.17 3.24
C LYS A 54 18.97 -9.41 4.66
N PHE A 55 19.87 -9.46 5.65
CA PHE A 55 19.52 -9.69 7.05
C PHE A 55 18.65 -8.56 7.63
N ILE A 56 19.01 -7.30 7.36
CA ILE A 56 18.23 -6.14 7.77
C ILE A 56 16.81 -6.20 7.17
N ILE A 57 16.71 -6.47 5.86
CA ILE A 57 15.43 -6.55 5.18
C ILE A 57 14.56 -7.68 5.74
N ILE A 58 15.14 -8.84 6.04
CA ILE A 58 14.41 -9.97 6.66
C ILE A 58 13.78 -9.54 7.99
N ILE A 59 14.55 -8.88 8.86
CA ILE A 59 14.03 -8.41 10.16
C ILE A 59 12.85 -7.47 9.98
N PHE A 60 12.99 -6.44 9.12
CA PHE A 60 11.91 -5.51 8.83
C PHE A 60 10.70 -6.19 8.21
N PHE A 61 10.93 -7.16 7.34
CA PHE A 61 9.86 -7.89 6.67
C PHE A 61 9.06 -8.78 7.64
N ILE A 62 9.75 -9.50 8.53
CA ILE A 62 9.10 -10.30 9.58
C ILE A 62 8.30 -9.38 10.51
N PHE A 63 8.89 -8.25 10.92
CA PHE A 63 8.21 -7.25 11.75
C PHE A 63 6.95 -6.71 11.07
N PHE A 64 7.03 -6.40 9.77
CA PHE A 64 5.87 -5.96 8.98
C PHE A 64 4.75 -7.01 8.98
N ILE A 65 5.06 -8.29 8.71
CA ILE A 65 4.06 -9.38 8.71
C ILE A 65 3.43 -9.54 10.10
N PHE A 66 4.24 -9.49 11.16
CA PHE A 66 3.75 -9.57 12.55
C PHE A 66 2.80 -8.42 12.88
N CYS A 67 3.17 -7.18 12.58
CA CYS A 67 2.32 -6.02 12.80
C CYS A 67 1.01 -6.12 12.00
N SER A 68 1.09 -6.54 10.74
CA SER A 68 -0.07 -6.72 9.88
C SER A 68 -1.05 -7.75 10.44
N TYR A 69 -0.54 -8.89 10.90
CA TYR A 69 -1.34 -9.92 11.56
C TYR A 69 -2.02 -9.38 12.84
N LYS A 70 -1.28 -8.63 13.66
CA LYS A 70 -1.83 -8.04 14.89
C LYS A 70 -2.93 -7.03 14.60
N ILE A 71 -2.76 -6.16 13.61
CA ILE A 71 -3.77 -5.16 13.22
C ILE A 71 -5.03 -5.87 12.70
N ASN A 72 -4.88 -6.90 11.88
CA ASN A 72 -6.03 -7.64 11.36
C ASN A 72 -6.90 -8.26 12.46
N ASN A 73 -6.31 -8.65 13.58
CA ASN A 73 -7.03 -9.20 14.73
C ASN A 73 -7.68 -8.14 15.63
N THR A 74 -7.66 -6.86 15.26
CA THR A 74 -8.40 -5.79 15.93
C THR A 74 -9.78 -5.61 15.30
N ASN A 75 -10.75 -5.09 16.07
CA ASN A 75 -12.13 -4.90 15.60
C ASN A 75 -12.26 -4.04 14.33
N ASP A 76 -11.29 -3.13 14.09
CA ASP A 76 -11.26 -2.23 12.93
C ASP A 76 -10.06 -2.50 11.99
N GLY A 77 -9.47 -3.69 12.06
CA GLY A 77 -8.26 -4.05 11.30
C GLY A 77 -8.42 -3.86 9.79
N GLU A 78 -9.56 -4.29 9.25
CA GLU A 78 -9.89 -4.14 7.82
C GLU A 78 -9.92 -2.68 7.39
N LYS A 79 -10.54 -1.80 8.19
CA LYS A 79 -10.59 -0.36 7.93
C LYS A 79 -9.22 0.28 7.97
N ILE A 80 -8.39 -0.11 8.94
CA ILE A 80 -7.01 0.40 9.07
C ILE A 80 -6.20 0.03 7.83
N PHE A 81 -6.31 -1.23 7.35
CA PHE A 81 -5.61 -1.64 6.14
C PHE A 81 -6.09 -0.94 4.89
N LEU A 82 -7.39 -0.76 4.71
CA LEU A 82 -7.94 0.01 3.59
C LEU A 82 -7.46 1.46 3.63
N LEU A 83 -7.46 2.07 4.81
CA LEU A 83 -6.96 3.43 4.97
C LEU A 83 -5.47 3.54 4.64
N LEU A 84 -4.63 2.63 5.11
CA LEU A 84 -3.20 2.58 4.78
C LEU A 84 -2.97 2.43 3.27
N LEU A 85 -3.76 1.61 2.60
CA LEU A 85 -3.69 1.41 1.16
C LEU A 85 -4.05 2.69 0.39
N ILE A 86 -5.11 3.39 0.81
CA ILE A 86 -5.53 4.68 0.23
C ILE A 86 -4.44 5.74 0.46
N ILE A 87 -3.89 5.85 1.67
CA ILE A 87 -2.80 6.80 1.99
C ILE A 87 -1.61 6.55 1.07
N THR A 88 -1.21 5.30 0.89
CA THR A 88 -0.08 4.93 0.04
C THR A 88 -0.33 5.31 -1.41
N TRP A 89 -1.50 4.98 -1.95
CA TRP A 89 -1.85 5.32 -3.33
C TRP A 89 -1.94 6.82 -3.58
N LEU A 90 -2.52 7.56 -2.65
CA LEU A 90 -2.60 9.02 -2.74
C LEU A 90 -1.20 9.64 -2.65
N SER A 91 -0.36 9.19 -1.73
CA SER A 91 1.00 9.66 -1.59
C SER A 91 1.82 9.44 -2.87
N ASP A 92 1.77 8.23 -3.44
CA ASP A 92 2.49 7.90 -4.67
C ASP A 92 1.96 8.70 -5.87
N SER A 93 0.65 8.84 -5.98
CA SER A 93 0.00 9.62 -7.04
C SER A 93 0.35 11.11 -6.94
N GLY A 94 0.28 11.68 -5.73
CA GLY A 94 0.66 13.06 -5.47
C GLY A 94 2.13 13.32 -5.79
N GLY A 95 3.01 12.45 -5.31
CA GLY A 95 4.45 12.53 -5.58
C GLY A 95 4.77 12.49 -7.08
N TYR A 96 4.12 11.60 -7.81
CA TYR A 96 4.29 11.49 -9.27
C TYR A 96 3.73 12.71 -10.01
N LEU A 97 2.49 13.12 -9.71
CA LEU A 97 1.83 14.22 -10.40
C LEU A 97 2.60 15.54 -10.20
N PHE A 98 2.87 15.91 -8.95
CA PHE A 98 3.57 17.17 -8.65
C PHE A 98 5.02 17.13 -9.12
N GLY A 99 5.69 16.00 -8.95
CA GLY A 99 7.07 15.83 -9.42
C GLY A 99 7.21 15.91 -10.93
N LYS A 100 6.22 15.45 -11.70
CA LYS A 100 6.24 15.44 -13.16
C LYS A 100 5.69 16.73 -13.77
N ILE A 101 4.58 17.26 -13.21
CA ILE A 101 3.89 18.44 -13.81
C ILE A 101 4.64 19.72 -13.47
N ILE A 102 5.01 19.92 -12.19
CA ILE A 102 5.67 21.14 -11.73
C ILE A 102 7.20 20.97 -11.82
N GLY A 103 7.70 19.75 -11.63
CA GLY A 103 9.12 19.45 -11.67
C GLY A 103 9.88 20.05 -10.48
N GLY A 104 11.00 20.71 -10.76
CA GLY A 104 11.78 21.40 -9.75
C GLY A 104 13.09 20.71 -9.37
N LYS A 105 13.72 21.20 -8.31
CA LYS A 105 15.02 20.75 -7.83
C LYS A 105 14.98 19.29 -7.41
N LYS A 106 15.92 18.48 -7.92
CA LYS A 106 15.99 17.05 -7.61
C LYS A 106 16.61 16.82 -6.23
N ILE A 107 16.16 15.77 -5.54
CA ILE A 107 16.71 15.32 -4.25
C ILE A 107 17.84 14.33 -4.55
N ASN A 108 18.99 14.82 -5.07
CA ASN A 108 20.09 13.97 -5.53
C ASN A 108 20.65 13.05 -4.43
N PHE A 109 20.53 13.48 -3.16
CA PHE A 109 21.02 12.71 -2.02
C PHE A 109 20.24 11.42 -1.76
N ILE A 110 18.92 11.42 -2.05
CA ILE A 110 18.05 10.26 -1.77
C ILE A 110 17.74 9.49 -3.07
N SER A 111 17.37 10.22 -4.12
CA SER A 111 17.04 9.63 -5.42
C SER A 111 17.16 10.67 -6.55
N PRO A 112 17.89 10.35 -7.63
CA PRO A 112 18.08 11.28 -8.75
C PRO A 112 16.78 11.57 -9.52
N ASN A 113 15.75 10.78 -9.33
CA ASN A 113 14.46 10.90 -10.02
C ASN A 113 13.37 11.58 -9.20
N LYS A 114 13.62 11.86 -7.90
CA LYS A 114 12.64 12.52 -7.02
C LYS A 114 12.92 14.02 -6.91
N THR A 115 11.86 14.82 -6.89
CA THR A 115 11.91 16.27 -6.72
C THR A 115 11.37 16.69 -5.36
N TYR A 116 11.82 17.81 -4.82
CA TYR A 116 11.27 18.39 -3.58
C TYR A 116 9.77 18.68 -3.70
N ILE A 117 9.33 19.18 -4.86
CA ILE A 117 7.90 19.46 -5.11
C ILE A 117 7.11 18.16 -5.11
N GLY A 118 7.63 17.09 -5.69
CA GLY A 118 7.01 15.77 -5.61
C GLY A 118 6.90 15.25 -4.18
N PHE A 119 7.92 15.48 -3.34
CA PHE A 119 7.86 15.11 -1.92
C PHE A 119 6.75 15.85 -1.17
N PHE A 120 6.64 17.18 -1.32
CA PHE A 120 5.54 17.95 -0.73
C PHE A 120 4.18 17.56 -1.32
N GLY A 121 4.13 17.27 -2.63
CA GLY A 121 2.92 16.76 -3.27
C GLY A 121 2.44 15.43 -2.70
N SER A 122 3.35 14.51 -2.37
CA SER A 122 2.99 13.23 -1.74
C SER A 122 2.38 13.44 -0.35
N ILE A 123 2.93 14.35 0.45
CA ILE A 123 2.38 14.69 1.78
C ILE A 123 1.00 15.35 1.64
N ALA A 124 0.85 16.33 0.76
CA ALA A 124 -0.42 17.04 0.57
C ALA A 124 -1.54 16.09 0.11
N PHE A 125 -1.24 15.18 -0.84
CA PHE A 125 -2.22 14.23 -1.32
C PHE A 125 -2.57 13.15 -0.30
N SER A 126 -1.64 12.70 0.52
CA SER A 126 -1.93 11.74 1.58
C SER A 126 -2.94 12.25 2.60
N GLN A 127 -2.99 13.57 2.83
CA GLN A 127 -3.99 14.20 3.71
C GLN A 127 -5.43 14.04 3.20
N LEU A 128 -5.63 13.86 1.90
CA LEU A 128 -6.95 13.59 1.32
C LEU A 128 -7.54 12.27 1.83
N ALA A 129 -6.72 11.36 2.36
CA ALA A 129 -7.19 10.13 2.98
C ALA A 129 -8.12 10.39 4.18
N ILE A 130 -8.00 11.54 4.87
CA ILE A 130 -8.90 11.94 5.96
C ILE A 130 -10.35 12.04 5.46
N ILE A 131 -10.55 12.54 4.24
CA ILE A 131 -11.87 12.64 3.62
C ILE A 131 -12.44 11.24 3.40
N TYR A 132 -11.61 10.31 2.93
CA TYR A 132 -12.03 8.93 2.69
C TYR A 132 -12.29 8.13 3.97
N GLN A 133 -11.65 8.47 5.08
CA GLN A 133 -11.91 7.82 6.36
C GLN A 133 -13.38 7.86 6.74
N ASN A 134 -14.03 9.02 6.62
CA ASN A 134 -15.45 9.19 6.92
C ASN A 134 -16.34 8.30 6.01
N TYR A 135 -15.99 8.18 4.72
CA TYR A 135 -16.72 7.30 3.80
C TYR A 135 -16.50 5.83 4.09
N ILE A 136 -15.30 5.43 4.48
CA ILE A 136 -14.99 4.05 4.90
C ILE A 136 -15.84 3.69 6.12
N ASP A 137 -15.92 4.55 7.12
CA ASP A 137 -16.73 4.29 8.31
C ASP A 137 -18.21 4.13 7.96
N ILE A 138 -18.78 5.02 7.15
CA ILE A 138 -20.16 4.93 6.68
C ILE A 138 -20.40 3.63 5.91
N PHE A 139 -19.47 3.23 5.04
CA PHE A 139 -19.58 2.01 4.25
C PHE A 139 -19.56 0.75 5.11
N PHE A 140 -18.68 0.67 6.11
CA PHE A 140 -18.61 -0.46 7.04
C PHE A 140 -19.84 -0.51 7.95
N TYR A 141 -20.30 0.60 8.50
CA TYR A 141 -21.53 0.63 9.31
C TYR A 141 -22.74 0.17 8.50
N LYS A 142 -22.91 0.63 7.27
CA LYS A 142 -24.03 0.25 6.43
C LYS A 142 -24.04 -1.26 6.13
N ASN A 143 -22.89 -1.87 5.93
CA ASN A 143 -22.78 -3.30 5.62
C ASN A 143 -22.85 -4.19 6.88
N LEU A 144 -22.55 -3.65 8.05
CA LEU A 144 -22.75 -4.37 9.32
C LEU A 144 -24.22 -4.67 9.55
N PHE A 145 -25.13 -3.74 9.22
CA PHE A 145 -26.58 -3.96 9.29
C PHE A 145 -27.07 -5.05 8.33
N ILE A 146 -26.39 -5.27 7.22
CA ILE A 146 -26.73 -6.33 6.25
C ILE A 146 -26.23 -7.71 6.72
N LYS A 147 -25.15 -7.76 7.51
CA LYS A 147 -24.60 -9.03 8.06
C LYS A 147 -25.34 -9.53 9.30
N ILE A 148 -26.13 -8.70 9.96
CA ILE A 148 -26.86 -9.04 11.22
C ILE A 148 -28.35 -9.35 10.96
N GLY A 149 -28.87 -9.08 9.77
CA GLY A 149 -30.21 -9.46 9.32
C GLY A 149 -30.18 -10.66 8.41
#